data_5aa317015e0de72015bedea24a4a3dde
#
_entry.id   5aa317015e0de72015bedea24a4a3dde
#
_cell.length_a   1.000
_cell.length_b   1.000
_cell.length_c   1.000
_cell.angle_alpha   90.00
_cell.angle_beta   90.00
_cell.angle_gamma   90.00
#
_symmetry.space_group_name_H-M   'P 1'
#
loop_
_entity.id
_entity.type
_entity.pdbx_description
1 polymer ?
#
loop_
_entity_poly.entity_id
_entity_poly.type
_entity_poly.pdbx_seq_one_letter_code
_entity_poly.pdbx_strand_id
1 'polypeptide(L)'
;MKNNLFGEKVCYENFEPPFVLIALMSRFVNRYQSAANAFFKELSWQQIFFLNGVTLFKEAPSIKDMADFLGCTHQNANKLYAKLLRDGYIISQQDGDDRRKQRIYLTDKALNFLAENKVGSSESVKEIFSVVSDNDMEVLIDVMAKLTDHLSKVHQ
;
A
#
# COMPACT_ATOMS: atom_id res chain seq x y z
N MET A 1 -15.40 -17.14 -21.82
CA MET A 1 -16.46 -16.48 -21.02
C MET A 1 -16.07 -15.02 -20.88
N LYS A 2 -16.79 -14.09 -21.52
CA LYS A 2 -16.60 -12.66 -21.27
C LYS A 2 -17.21 -12.36 -19.90
N ASN A 3 -16.39 -12.41 -18.87
CA ASN A 3 -16.83 -12.00 -17.54
C ASN A 3 -17.23 -10.54 -17.61
N ASN A 4 -18.40 -10.21 -17.06
CA ASN A 4 -18.88 -8.85 -16.90
C ASN A 4 -18.03 -8.11 -15.85
N LEU A 5 -16.79 -7.75 -16.25
CA LEU A 5 -15.72 -7.26 -15.35
C LEU A 5 -16.13 -6.03 -14.55
N PHE A 6 -17.01 -5.18 -15.10
CA PHE A 6 -17.42 -3.92 -14.49
C PHE A 6 -18.90 -3.84 -14.14
N GLY A 7 -19.69 -4.90 -14.43
CA GLY A 7 -21.13 -4.96 -14.27
C GLY A 7 -21.87 -4.79 -15.61
N GLU A 8 -23.15 -5.20 -15.65
CA GLU A 8 -23.94 -5.33 -16.88
C GLU A 8 -24.12 -4.02 -17.68
N LYS A 9 -23.94 -2.87 -17.03
CA LYS A 9 -24.14 -1.54 -17.65
C LYS A 9 -22.88 -0.98 -18.30
N VAL A 10 -21.74 -1.68 -18.20
CA VAL A 10 -20.45 -1.19 -18.68
C VAL A 10 -20.00 -1.97 -19.89
N CYS A 11 -19.89 -1.29 -21.03
CA CYS A 11 -19.31 -1.83 -22.25
C CYS A 11 -17.84 -1.46 -22.33
N TYR A 12 -16.95 -2.46 -22.32
CA TYR A 12 -15.49 -2.27 -22.40
C TYR A 12 -14.86 -3.02 -23.58
N GLU A 13 -15.69 -3.61 -24.44
CA GLU A 13 -15.25 -4.44 -25.56
C GLU A 13 -14.42 -3.68 -26.60
N ASN A 14 -14.59 -2.37 -26.67
CA ASN A 14 -13.88 -1.48 -27.60
C ASN A 14 -12.61 -0.86 -26.98
N PHE A 15 -12.28 -1.19 -25.71
CA PHE A 15 -11.07 -0.67 -25.05
C PHE A 15 -9.91 -1.64 -25.26
N GLU A 16 -8.73 -1.08 -25.49
CA GLU A 16 -7.50 -1.86 -25.54
C GLU A 16 -7.21 -2.52 -24.16
N PRO A 17 -6.63 -3.74 -24.15
CA PRO A 17 -6.39 -4.49 -22.92
C PRO A 17 -5.65 -3.72 -21.82
N PRO A 18 -4.65 -2.86 -22.10
CA PRO A 18 -3.98 -2.06 -21.06
C PRO A 18 -4.94 -1.13 -20.29
N PHE A 19 -5.89 -0.49 -20.98
CA PHE A 19 -6.87 0.38 -20.32
C PHE A 19 -7.85 -0.40 -19.43
N VAL A 20 -8.27 -1.58 -19.90
CA VAL A 20 -9.11 -2.49 -19.10
C VAL A 20 -8.37 -2.93 -17.84
N LEU A 21 -7.07 -3.26 -17.95
CA LEU A 21 -6.23 -3.65 -16.82
C LEU A 21 -6.10 -2.49 -15.81
N ILE A 22 -5.79 -1.28 -16.25
CA ILE A 22 -5.69 -0.09 -15.37
C ILE A 22 -7.01 0.13 -14.62
N ALA A 23 -8.15 0.02 -15.30
CA ALA A 23 -9.46 0.17 -14.68
C ALA A 23 -9.73 -0.92 -13.63
N LEU A 24 -9.35 -2.18 -13.91
CA LEU A 24 -9.48 -3.29 -12.95
C LEU A 24 -8.59 -3.09 -11.73
N MET A 25 -7.33 -2.70 -11.92
CA MET A 25 -6.39 -2.42 -10.84
C MET A 25 -6.92 -1.30 -9.94
N SER A 26 -7.38 -0.19 -10.54
CA SER A 26 -7.95 0.94 -9.80
C SER A 26 -9.19 0.53 -9.00
N ARG A 27 -10.09 -0.25 -9.63
CA ARG A 27 -11.29 -0.77 -8.96
C ARG A 27 -10.94 -1.72 -7.82
N PHE A 28 -9.97 -2.61 -8.02
CA PHE A 28 -9.50 -3.53 -6.98
C PHE A 28 -8.95 -2.76 -5.78
N VAL A 29 -8.02 -1.83 -6.02
CA VAL A 29 -7.41 -1.02 -4.94
C VAL A 29 -8.47 -0.25 -4.15
N ASN A 30 -9.43 0.39 -4.82
CA ASN A 30 -10.49 1.14 -4.14
C ASN A 30 -11.38 0.24 -3.27
N ARG A 31 -11.76 -0.94 -3.78
CA ARG A 31 -12.56 -1.92 -3.02
C ARG A 31 -11.77 -2.50 -1.84
N TYR A 32 -10.51 -2.84 -2.07
CA TYR A 32 -9.63 -3.34 -1.02
C TYR A 32 -9.45 -2.30 0.10
N GLN A 33 -9.18 -1.05 -0.24
CA GLN A 33 -9.07 0.03 0.74
C GLN A 33 -10.38 0.23 1.54
N SER A 34 -11.52 0.15 0.87
CA SER A 34 -12.82 0.26 1.53
C SER A 34 -13.05 -0.88 2.52
N ALA A 35 -12.77 -2.12 2.14
CA ALA A 35 -12.88 -3.29 3.01
C ALA A 35 -11.90 -3.21 4.19
N ALA A 36 -10.64 -2.86 3.92
CA ALA A 36 -9.62 -2.70 4.95
C ALA A 36 -9.97 -1.58 5.95
N ASN A 37 -10.49 -0.45 5.48
CA ASN A 37 -10.94 0.65 6.36
C ASN A 37 -12.15 0.24 7.22
N ALA A 38 -13.01 -0.65 6.74
CA ALA A 38 -14.12 -1.19 7.53
C ALA A 38 -13.61 -2.16 8.62
N PHE A 39 -12.56 -2.91 8.33
CA PHE A 39 -11.92 -3.82 9.28
C PHE A 39 -11.14 -3.06 10.37
N PHE A 40 -10.30 -2.11 9.97
CA PHE A 40 -9.48 -1.32 10.87
C PHE A 40 -10.22 -0.02 11.26
N LYS A 41 -10.86 -0.02 12.41
CA LYS A 41 -11.65 1.15 12.87
C LYS A 41 -10.81 2.34 13.30
N GLU A 42 -9.58 2.11 13.77
CA GLU A 42 -8.72 3.12 14.40
C GLU A 42 -7.83 3.85 13.40
N LEU A 43 -7.29 3.12 12.44
CA LEU A 43 -6.40 3.62 11.40
C LEU A 43 -6.95 3.33 10.01
N SER A 44 -6.74 4.25 9.07
CA SER A 44 -7.02 3.95 7.66
C SER A 44 -6.02 2.95 7.09
N TRP A 45 -6.43 2.23 6.03
CA TRP A 45 -5.54 1.33 5.31
C TRP A 45 -4.20 1.99 4.94
N GLN A 46 -4.23 3.22 4.44
CA GLN A 46 -3.02 3.95 4.06
C GLN A 46 -2.09 4.18 5.25
N GLN A 47 -2.62 4.47 6.44
CA GLN A 47 -1.83 4.61 7.66
C GLN A 47 -1.23 3.28 8.09
N ILE A 48 -1.99 2.18 8.00
CA ILE A 48 -1.50 0.84 8.32
C ILE A 48 -0.43 0.42 7.32
N PHE A 49 -0.64 0.69 6.03
CA PHE A 49 0.35 0.41 5.00
C PHE A 49 1.65 1.20 5.22
N PHE A 50 1.54 2.46 5.67
CA PHE A 50 2.70 3.24 6.10
C PHE A 50 3.43 2.58 7.27
N LEU A 51 2.73 2.20 8.35
CA LEU A 51 3.35 1.56 9.53
C LEU A 51 4.02 0.23 9.16
N ASN A 52 3.35 -0.62 8.38
CA ASN A 52 3.95 -1.85 7.88
C ASN A 52 5.18 -1.57 7.01
N GLY A 53 5.11 -0.55 6.15
CA GLY A 53 6.24 -0.11 5.34
C GLY A 53 7.48 0.17 6.17
N VAL A 54 7.35 0.93 7.26
CA VAL A 54 8.49 1.22 8.16
C VAL A 54 9.18 -0.06 8.65
N THR A 55 8.46 -1.15 8.88
CA THR A 55 9.05 -2.43 9.35
C THR A 55 9.84 -3.16 8.27
N LEU A 56 9.68 -2.83 7.00
CA LEU A 56 10.33 -3.52 5.88
C LEU A 56 11.72 -2.94 5.55
N PHE A 57 12.02 -1.74 6.03
CA PHE A 57 13.34 -1.14 5.80
C PHE A 57 14.39 -1.74 6.74
N LYS A 58 15.59 -1.96 6.21
CA LYS A 58 16.73 -2.43 7.02
C LYS A 58 17.19 -1.38 8.05
N GLU A 59 17.06 -0.10 7.67
CA GLU A 59 17.34 1.06 8.51
C GLU A 59 16.11 1.95 8.57
N ALA A 60 15.97 2.74 9.62
CA ALA A 60 14.83 3.63 9.76
C ALA A 60 14.67 4.55 8.54
N PRO A 61 13.52 4.52 7.84
CA PRO A 61 13.34 5.27 6.62
C PRO A 61 13.17 6.77 6.86
N SER A 62 13.50 7.57 5.85
CA SER A 62 13.10 8.97 5.75
C SER A 62 11.70 9.10 5.12
N ILE A 63 11.14 10.31 5.15
CA ILE A 63 9.88 10.62 4.45
C ILE A 63 10.00 10.36 2.93
N LYS A 64 11.16 10.62 2.35
CA LYS A 64 11.40 10.36 0.93
C LYS A 64 11.34 8.85 0.65
N ASP A 65 12.03 8.07 1.47
CA ASP A 65 12.02 6.61 1.33
C ASP A 65 10.59 6.05 1.46
N MET A 66 9.79 6.61 2.38
CA MET A 66 8.38 6.23 2.53
C MET A 66 7.51 6.66 1.34
N ALA A 67 7.75 7.84 0.76
CA ALA A 67 7.02 8.27 -0.44
C ALA A 67 7.30 7.33 -1.62
N ASP A 68 8.56 6.98 -1.82
CA ASP A 68 9.01 6.06 -2.87
C ASP A 68 8.41 4.66 -2.64
N PHE A 69 8.46 4.14 -1.40
CA PHE A 69 7.86 2.85 -1.04
C PHE A 69 6.34 2.80 -1.27
N LEU A 70 5.63 3.87 -0.87
CA LEU A 70 4.18 3.96 -1.01
C LEU A 70 3.73 4.23 -2.46
N GLY A 71 4.66 4.57 -3.37
CA GLY A 71 4.35 4.98 -4.74
C GLY A 71 3.51 6.24 -4.80
N CYS A 72 3.74 7.20 -3.90
CA CYS A 72 2.96 8.42 -3.80
C CYS A 72 3.84 9.69 -3.78
N THR A 73 3.21 10.86 -3.93
CA THR A 73 3.94 12.12 -3.83
C THR A 73 4.47 12.35 -2.41
N HIS A 74 5.61 13.03 -2.31
CA HIS A 74 6.18 13.45 -1.02
C HIS A 74 5.15 14.21 -0.14
N GLN A 75 4.28 15.01 -0.75
CA GLN A 75 3.21 15.72 -0.04
C GLN A 75 2.19 14.75 0.60
N ASN A 76 1.82 13.68 -0.12
CA ASN A 76 0.89 12.68 0.41
C ASN A 76 1.52 11.86 1.53
N ALA A 77 2.80 11.45 1.37
CA ALA A 77 3.55 10.78 2.44
C ALA A 77 3.66 11.67 3.68
N ASN A 78 3.93 12.96 3.52
CA ASN A 78 3.97 13.94 4.63
C ASN A 78 2.63 14.07 5.36
N LYS A 79 1.50 14.02 4.67
CA LYS A 79 0.17 14.06 5.33
C LYS A 79 -0.04 12.84 6.22
N LEU A 80 0.32 11.64 5.73
CA LEU A 80 0.24 10.40 6.51
C LEU A 80 1.19 10.45 7.72
N TYR A 81 2.43 10.84 7.49
CA TYR A 81 3.45 11.02 8.51
C TYR A 81 2.98 11.98 9.63
N ALA A 82 2.54 13.19 9.27
CA ALA A 82 2.09 14.19 10.24
C ALA A 82 0.94 13.69 11.10
N LYS A 83 0.00 12.94 10.49
CA LYS A 83 -1.12 12.35 11.22
C LYS A 83 -0.66 11.25 12.17
N LEU A 84 0.20 10.32 11.72
CA LEU A 84 0.73 9.23 12.54
C LEU A 84 1.61 9.74 13.68
N LEU A 85 2.40 10.79 13.44
CA LEU A 85 3.21 11.46 14.45
C LEU A 85 2.34 12.12 15.53
N ARG A 86 1.34 12.90 15.10
CA ARG A 86 0.39 13.55 16.02
C ARG A 86 -0.38 12.53 16.86
N ASP A 87 -0.78 11.41 16.26
CA ASP A 87 -1.57 10.38 16.90
C ASP A 87 -0.70 9.40 17.73
N GLY A 88 0.63 9.63 17.76
CA GLY A 88 1.60 8.91 18.60
C GLY A 88 1.95 7.50 18.13
N TYR A 89 1.76 7.18 16.85
CA TYR A 89 2.14 5.89 16.28
C TYR A 89 3.59 5.84 15.81
N ILE A 90 4.16 6.99 15.47
CA ILE A 90 5.56 7.11 15.07
C ILE A 90 6.23 8.23 15.86
N ILE A 91 7.55 8.15 15.94
CA ILE A 91 8.43 9.24 16.36
C ILE A 91 9.42 9.55 15.23
N SER A 92 9.97 10.75 15.27
CA SER A 92 10.99 11.18 14.33
C SER A 92 12.25 11.58 15.09
N GLN A 93 13.39 11.13 14.60
CA GLN A 93 14.69 11.49 15.14
C GLN A 93 15.57 12.03 14.03
N GLN A 94 16.44 12.98 14.39
CA GLN A 94 17.44 13.48 13.46
C GLN A 94 18.42 12.35 13.10
N ASP A 95 18.77 12.26 11.81
CA ASP A 95 19.81 11.34 11.35
C ASP A 95 21.16 11.73 11.94
N GLY A 96 21.93 10.72 12.36
CA GLY A 96 23.25 10.94 12.99
C GLY A 96 24.29 11.54 12.04
N ASP A 97 24.22 11.20 10.76
CA ASP A 97 25.20 11.59 9.74
C ASP A 97 24.73 12.82 8.94
N ASP A 98 23.43 12.96 8.69
CA ASP A 98 22.85 14.10 7.97
C ASP A 98 21.71 14.73 8.78
N ARG A 99 22.01 15.77 9.53
CA ARG A 99 21.05 16.50 10.37
C ARG A 99 19.84 17.08 9.62
N ARG A 100 19.87 17.12 8.29
CA ARG A 100 18.74 17.55 7.46
C ARG A 100 17.72 16.41 7.26
N LYS A 101 18.11 15.18 7.51
CA LYS A 101 17.23 14.02 7.38
C LYS A 101 16.58 13.68 8.71
N GLN A 102 15.31 13.32 8.62
CA GLN A 102 14.54 12.79 9.75
C GLN A 102 14.30 11.30 9.51
N ARG A 103 14.59 10.48 10.50
CA ARG A 103 14.37 9.04 10.50
C ARG A 103 13.10 8.70 11.26
N ILE A 104 12.30 7.79 10.72
CA ILE A 104 10.99 7.43 11.24
C ILE A 104 11.09 6.12 12.00
N TYR A 105 10.61 6.11 13.24
CA TYR A 105 10.57 4.93 14.09
C TYR A 105 9.13 4.69 14.55
N LEU A 106 8.77 3.40 14.67
CA LEU A 106 7.50 3.01 15.28
C LEU A 106 7.57 3.16 16.80
N THR A 107 6.47 3.57 17.41
CA THR A 107 6.30 3.53 18.86
C THR A 107 5.77 2.17 19.32
N ASP A 108 5.83 1.90 20.64
CA ASP A 108 5.21 0.71 21.22
C ASP A 108 3.71 0.65 20.91
N LYS A 109 3.03 1.80 20.84
CA LYS A 109 1.63 1.89 20.41
C LYS A 109 1.43 1.31 19.02
N ALA A 110 2.30 1.66 18.06
CA ALA A 110 2.20 1.14 16.71
C ALA A 110 2.52 -0.35 16.65
N LEU A 111 3.55 -0.80 17.36
CA LEU A 111 3.95 -2.21 17.40
C LEU A 111 2.85 -3.08 18.00
N ASN A 112 2.23 -2.65 19.11
CA ASN A 112 1.11 -3.35 19.73
C ASN A 112 -0.10 -3.39 18.78
N PHE A 113 -0.47 -2.26 18.15
CA PHE A 113 -1.56 -2.21 17.18
C PHE A 113 -1.34 -3.20 16.02
N LEU A 114 -0.12 -3.22 15.45
CA LEU A 114 0.20 -4.14 14.36
C LEU A 114 0.15 -5.62 14.81
N ALA A 115 0.64 -5.91 16.01
CA ALA A 115 0.62 -7.27 16.58
C ALA A 115 -0.80 -7.77 16.84
N GLU A 116 -1.65 -6.95 17.45
CA GLU A 116 -3.04 -7.29 17.74
C GLU A 116 -3.88 -7.56 16.49
N ASN A 117 -3.60 -6.82 15.41
CA ASN A 117 -4.35 -6.94 14.16
C ASN A 117 -3.74 -7.93 13.16
N LYS A 118 -2.57 -8.51 13.44
CA LYS A 118 -1.83 -9.35 12.50
C LYS A 118 -2.60 -10.58 12.05
N VAL A 119 -3.21 -11.31 12.96
CA VAL A 119 -3.90 -12.58 12.65
C VAL A 119 -5.12 -12.31 11.78
N GLY A 120 -6.02 -11.44 12.23
CA GLY A 120 -7.26 -11.14 11.50
C GLY A 120 -7.01 -10.49 10.13
N SER A 121 -6.00 -9.61 10.02
CA SER A 121 -5.64 -9.04 8.72
C SER A 121 -5.05 -10.09 7.77
N SER A 122 -4.23 -11.01 8.28
CA SER A 122 -3.66 -12.09 7.46
C SER A 122 -4.74 -13.04 6.95
N GLU A 123 -5.71 -13.42 7.79
CA GLU A 123 -6.84 -14.26 7.40
C GLU A 123 -7.71 -13.58 6.34
N SER A 124 -8.05 -12.30 6.53
CA SER A 124 -8.82 -11.52 5.55
C SER A 124 -8.11 -11.40 4.20
N VAL A 125 -6.79 -11.19 4.19
CA VAL A 125 -6.01 -11.14 2.95
C VAL A 125 -6.01 -12.50 2.26
N LYS A 126 -5.80 -13.59 3.01
CA LYS A 126 -5.86 -14.96 2.45
C LYS A 126 -7.23 -15.26 1.83
N GLU A 127 -8.31 -14.87 2.48
CA GLU A 127 -9.66 -15.04 1.96
C GLU A 127 -9.86 -14.28 0.65
N ILE A 128 -9.46 -12.99 0.58
CA ILE A 128 -9.57 -12.18 -0.64
C ILE A 128 -8.82 -12.83 -1.81
N PHE A 129 -7.65 -13.38 -1.57
CA PHE A 129 -6.81 -13.98 -2.61
C PHE A 129 -7.00 -15.48 -2.78
N SER A 130 -7.94 -16.12 -2.08
CA SER A 130 -8.21 -17.56 -2.17
C SER A 130 -8.66 -18.04 -3.55
N VAL A 131 -9.12 -17.11 -4.39
CA VAL A 131 -9.56 -17.37 -5.78
C VAL A 131 -8.40 -17.37 -6.78
N VAL A 132 -7.18 -17.07 -6.34
CA VAL A 132 -5.98 -17.01 -7.18
C VAL A 132 -5.09 -18.20 -6.85
N SER A 133 -4.67 -18.97 -7.87
CA SER A 133 -3.73 -20.06 -7.67
C SER A 133 -2.33 -19.53 -7.33
N ASP A 134 -1.49 -20.36 -6.68
CA ASP A 134 -0.11 -19.97 -6.35
C ASP A 134 0.67 -19.55 -7.60
N ASN A 135 0.54 -20.29 -8.70
CA ASN A 135 1.18 -19.96 -9.96
C ASN A 135 0.73 -18.63 -10.55
N ASP A 136 -0.59 -18.33 -10.50
CA ASP A 136 -1.11 -17.05 -10.97
C ASP A 136 -0.66 -15.90 -10.06
N MET A 137 -0.52 -16.16 -8.75
CA MET A 137 0.00 -15.18 -7.80
C MET A 137 1.46 -14.80 -8.12
N GLU A 138 2.32 -15.79 -8.40
CA GLU A 138 3.71 -15.52 -8.79
C GLU A 138 3.77 -14.69 -10.08
N VAL A 139 2.97 -15.05 -11.09
CA VAL A 139 2.88 -14.29 -12.35
C VAL A 139 2.39 -12.86 -12.11
N LEU A 140 1.36 -12.67 -11.28
CA LEU A 140 0.82 -11.35 -10.96
C LEU A 140 1.88 -10.47 -10.27
N ILE A 141 2.61 -11.02 -9.31
CA ILE A 141 3.68 -10.29 -8.60
C ILE A 141 4.77 -9.88 -9.59
N ASP A 142 5.24 -10.79 -10.45
CA ASP A 142 6.29 -10.52 -11.44
C ASP A 142 5.85 -9.43 -12.44
N VAL A 143 4.63 -9.53 -12.97
CA VAL A 143 4.09 -8.52 -13.90
C VAL A 143 3.94 -7.16 -13.22
N MET A 144 3.41 -7.11 -12.00
CA MET A 144 3.25 -5.87 -11.25
C MET A 144 4.60 -5.23 -10.93
N ALA A 145 5.60 -6.02 -10.55
CA ALA A 145 6.95 -5.52 -10.29
C ALA A 145 7.57 -4.88 -11.55
N LYS A 146 7.44 -5.54 -12.72
CA LYS A 146 7.92 -5.01 -14.00
C LYS A 146 7.22 -3.71 -14.39
N LEU A 147 5.91 -3.63 -14.23
CA LEU A 147 5.14 -2.42 -14.53
C LEU A 147 5.54 -1.26 -13.61
N THR A 148 5.70 -1.51 -12.32
CA THR A 148 6.09 -0.50 -11.33
C THR A 148 7.51 0.02 -11.59
N ASP A 149 8.46 -0.89 -11.86
CA ASP A 149 9.84 -0.52 -12.20
C ASP A 149 9.90 0.32 -13.50
N HIS A 150 9.12 -0.06 -14.53
CA HIS A 150 9.07 0.71 -15.77
C HIS A 150 8.48 2.11 -15.56
N LEU A 151 7.37 2.22 -14.82
CA LEU A 151 6.76 3.51 -14.52
C LEU A 151 7.71 4.46 -13.78
N SER A 152 8.55 3.95 -12.89
CA SER A 152 9.54 4.77 -12.17
C SER A 152 10.59 5.41 -13.10
N LYS A 153 10.85 4.79 -14.26
CA LYS A 153 11.83 5.26 -15.26
C LYS A 153 11.23 6.21 -16.30
N VAL A 154 9.93 6.07 -16.59
CA VAL A 154 9.24 6.90 -17.62
C VAL A 154 8.93 8.31 -17.11
N HIS A 155 8.84 8.51 -15.81
CA HIS A 155 8.47 9.79 -15.18
C HIS A 155 9.65 10.48 -14.48
N GLN A 156 10.89 10.08 -14.79
CA GLN A 156 12.11 10.83 -14.47
C GLN A 156 12.51 11.71 -15.65
#